data_05c7546ae72d0461de1adcee1dd0ad2c
#
_entry.id   05c7546ae72d0461de1adcee1dd0ad2c
#
_cell.length_a   1.000
_cell.length_b   1.000
_cell.length_c   1.000
_cell.angle_alpha   90.00
_cell.angle_beta   90.00
_cell.angle_gamma   90.00
#
_symmetry.space_group_name_H-M   'P 1'
#
loop_
_entity.id
_entity.type
_entity.pdbx_description
1 polymer ?
#
loop_
_entity_poly.entity_id
_entity_poly.type
_entity_poly.pdbx_seq_one_letter_code
_entity_poly.pdbx_strand_id
1 'polypeptide(L)'
;MNAPNSINLKSFVLNLADLFDGDIEIEKAARRELSKVSEANFSSKQCALPAQILSVMQQSDAHPICADIVEMPFDWRPPETSKSPLYAKHSIFKSHIELVGPDGLVESDSIRLGLYGMLPNSEYGVRTHPAEEIYIMLAGECFWKRGDAPYCCERPNGRSYHPSMMPHASKTEDQSFMSVYVWVGDLSTDAYEYSGLPQK
;
A
#
# COMPACT_ATOMS: atom_id res chain seq x y z
N MET A 1 4.01 -2.44 -36.65
CA MET A 1 3.45 -1.82 -35.45
C MET A 1 3.88 -2.71 -34.29
N ASN A 2 4.88 -2.25 -33.53
CA ASN A 2 5.30 -2.98 -32.32
C ASN A 2 4.14 -2.93 -31.31
N ALA A 3 3.73 -4.08 -30.80
CA ALA A 3 2.81 -4.13 -29.66
C ALA A 3 3.41 -3.28 -28.52
N PRO A 4 2.60 -2.49 -27.79
CA PRO A 4 3.11 -1.79 -26.64
C PRO A 4 3.75 -2.83 -25.71
N ASN A 5 4.93 -2.52 -25.17
CA ASN A 5 5.58 -3.35 -24.15
C ASN A 5 4.59 -3.55 -23.00
N SER A 6 3.90 -4.69 -22.98
CA SER A 6 3.08 -5.04 -21.84
C SER A 6 4.03 -5.31 -20.67
N ILE A 7 3.99 -4.44 -19.67
CA ILE A 7 4.71 -4.65 -18.40
C ILE A 7 4.16 -5.94 -17.82
N ASN A 8 5.01 -6.93 -17.62
CA ASN A 8 4.60 -8.15 -16.93
C ASN A 8 4.77 -7.97 -15.40
N LEU A 9 4.04 -8.75 -14.62
CA LEU A 9 4.04 -8.65 -13.16
C LEU A 9 5.44 -8.77 -12.57
N LYS A 10 6.27 -9.67 -13.09
CA LYS A 10 7.66 -9.85 -12.63
C LYS A 10 8.48 -8.56 -12.81
N SER A 11 8.47 -7.98 -14.00
CA SER A 11 9.20 -6.74 -14.28
C SER A 11 8.69 -5.60 -13.39
N PHE A 12 7.38 -5.49 -13.21
CA PHE A 12 6.76 -4.51 -12.34
C PHE A 12 7.21 -4.66 -10.88
N VAL A 13 7.17 -5.89 -10.34
CA VAL A 13 7.59 -6.18 -8.95
C VAL A 13 9.08 -5.91 -8.75
N LEU A 14 9.92 -6.20 -9.74
CA LEU A 14 11.35 -5.87 -9.69
C LEU A 14 11.60 -4.36 -9.68
N ASN A 15 10.83 -3.59 -10.46
CA ASN A 15 10.89 -2.12 -10.42
C ASN A 15 10.43 -1.57 -9.06
N LEU A 16 9.46 -2.22 -8.39
CA LEU A 16 9.07 -1.86 -7.02
C LEU A 16 10.19 -2.08 -6.01
N ALA A 17 11.10 -3.03 -6.22
CA ALA A 17 12.19 -3.28 -5.30
C ALA A 17 13.14 -2.08 -5.14
N ASP A 18 13.29 -1.26 -6.18
CA ASP A 18 14.14 -0.07 -6.17
C ASP A 18 13.60 1.04 -5.25
N LEU A 19 12.30 1.01 -4.92
CA LEU A 19 11.69 1.96 -3.98
C LEU A 19 12.16 1.76 -2.53
N PHE A 20 12.52 0.54 -2.18
CA PHE A 20 12.99 0.18 -0.84
C PHE A 20 14.50 0.40 -0.74
N ASP A 21 14.99 1.63 -0.95
CA ASP A 21 16.40 1.97 -1.03
C ASP A 21 17.04 2.30 0.34
N GLY A 22 16.26 2.30 1.42
CA GLY A 22 16.72 2.54 2.78
C GLY A 22 17.52 1.38 3.38
N ASP A 23 18.21 1.68 4.50
CA ASP A 23 19.08 0.75 5.21
C ASP A 23 18.41 0.00 6.36
N ILE A 24 17.13 0.26 6.65
CA ILE A 24 16.39 -0.44 7.70
C ILE A 24 16.01 -1.86 7.27
N GLU A 25 15.90 -2.77 8.24
CA GLU A 25 15.76 -4.21 7.96
C GLU A 25 14.47 -4.55 7.17
N ILE A 26 13.38 -3.83 7.39
CA ILE A 26 12.13 -4.06 6.66
C ILE A 26 12.29 -3.75 5.17
N GLU A 27 13.01 -2.68 4.79
CA GLU A 27 13.27 -2.35 3.39
C GLU A 27 14.23 -3.36 2.75
N LYS A 28 15.27 -3.82 3.48
CA LYS A 28 16.15 -4.89 3.01
C LYS A 28 15.41 -6.20 2.80
N ALA A 29 14.47 -6.54 3.70
CA ALA A 29 13.63 -7.72 3.58
C ALA A 29 12.74 -7.62 2.33
N ALA A 30 12.10 -6.48 2.09
CA ALA A 30 11.30 -6.24 0.89
C ALA A 30 12.12 -6.45 -0.38
N ARG A 31 13.29 -5.80 -0.52
CA ARG A 31 14.18 -5.99 -1.70
C ARG A 31 14.55 -7.46 -1.92
N ARG A 32 14.92 -8.16 -0.83
CA ARG A 32 15.33 -9.57 -0.90
C ARG A 32 14.18 -10.46 -1.40
N GLU A 33 12.97 -10.27 -0.90
CA GLU A 33 11.83 -11.09 -1.30
C GLU A 33 11.34 -10.74 -2.71
N LEU A 34 11.28 -9.47 -3.07
CA LEU A 34 10.90 -9.04 -4.41
C LEU A 34 11.86 -9.56 -5.50
N SER A 35 13.16 -9.67 -5.20
CA SER A 35 14.15 -10.24 -6.13
C SER A 35 13.95 -11.73 -6.45
N LYS A 36 13.17 -12.46 -5.65
CA LYS A 36 12.87 -13.89 -5.83
C LYS A 36 11.62 -14.14 -6.68
N VAL A 37 10.84 -13.10 -6.96
CA VAL A 37 9.57 -13.24 -7.67
C VAL A 37 9.79 -13.80 -9.08
N SER A 38 9.14 -14.93 -9.36
CA SER A 38 9.07 -15.53 -10.67
C SER A 38 7.91 -14.94 -11.48
N GLU A 39 7.76 -15.37 -12.73
CA GLU A 39 6.59 -15.01 -13.53
C GLU A 39 5.31 -15.53 -12.87
N ALA A 40 4.32 -14.66 -12.73
CA ALA A 40 3.00 -15.00 -12.24
C ALA A 40 1.94 -14.49 -13.24
N ASN A 41 0.95 -15.32 -13.47
CA ASN A 41 -0.24 -14.94 -14.23
C ASN A 41 -1.33 -14.53 -13.25
N PHE A 42 -1.96 -13.41 -13.49
CA PHE A 42 -3.12 -12.96 -12.73
C PHE A 42 -4.29 -12.62 -13.66
N SER A 43 -5.50 -12.67 -13.11
CA SER A 43 -6.71 -12.43 -13.89
C SER A 43 -6.82 -10.96 -14.31
N SER A 44 -7.52 -10.74 -15.41
CA SER A 44 -7.80 -9.40 -15.90
C SER A 44 -8.64 -8.60 -14.90
N LYS A 45 -8.38 -7.31 -14.91
CA LYS A 45 -9.04 -6.26 -14.13
C LYS A 45 -10.57 -6.34 -14.13
N GLN A 46 -11.15 -6.29 -12.95
CA GLN A 46 -12.60 -6.14 -12.76
C GLN A 46 -12.97 -4.76 -12.20
N CYS A 47 -12.17 -4.22 -11.28
CA CYS A 47 -12.39 -2.90 -10.69
C CYS A 47 -11.23 -1.96 -10.98
N ALA A 48 -11.56 -0.78 -11.50
CA ALA A 48 -10.58 0.25 -11.80
C ALA A 48 -10.25 1.10 -10.56
N LEU A 49 -9.06 1.72 -10.56
CA LEU A 49 -8.75 2.78 -9.61
C LEU A 49 -9.74 3.94 -9.75
N PRO A 50 -10.17 4.55 -8.63
CA PRO A 50 -10.94 5.79 -8.64
C PRO A 50 -10.21 6.93 -9.36
N ALA A 51 -10.96 7.77 -10.08
CA ALA A 51 -10.40 8.86 -10.85
C ALA A 51 -9.55 9.85 -10.02
N GLN A 52 -9.93 10.06 -8.75
CA GLN A 52 -9.19 10.93 -7.83
C GLN A 52 -7.78 10.39 -7.51
N ILE A 53 -7.64 9.07 -7.35
CA ILE A 53 -6.33 8.43 -7.13
C ILE A 53 -5.52 8.47 -8.43
N LEU A 54 -6.12 8.17 -9.57
CA LEU A 54 -5.47 8.29 -10.87
C LEU A 54 -4.96 9.72 -11.12
N SER A 55 -5.74 10.74 -10.74
CA SER A 55 -5.37 12.14 -10.93
C SER A 55 -4.07 12.51 -10.20
N VAL A 56 -3.89 12.08 -8.95
CA VAL A 56 -2.63 12.37 -8.22
C VAL A 56 -1.45 11.57 -8.78
N MET A 57 -1.68 10.37 -9.28
CA MET A 57 -0.65 9.54 -9.91
C MET A 57 -0.14 10.10 -11.26
N GLN A 58 -0.85 11.04 -11.85
CA GLN A 58 -0.49 11.72 -13.09
C GLN A 58 0.15 13.11 -12.87
N GLN A 59 0.32 13.53 -11.61
CA GLN A 59 0.98 14.79 -11.29
C GLN A 59 2.49 14.71 -11.52
N SER A 60 3.12 15.86 -11.74
CA SER A 60 4.54 15.94 -12.09
C SER A 60 5.49 15.52 -10.95
N ASP A 61 5.02 15.52 -9.71
CA ASP A 61 5.74 15.08 -8.51
C ASP A 61 5.48 13.62 -8.14
N ALA A 62 4.55 12.94 -8.82
CA ALA A 62 4.33 11.52 -8.63
C ALA A 62 5.55 10.69 -9.01
N HIS A 63 5.81 9.63 -8.24
CA HIS A 63 6.90 8.70 -8.54
C HIS A 63 6.71 8.08 -9.93
N PRO A 64 7.77 7.93 -10.76
CA PRO A 64 7.65 7.38 -12.13
C PRO A 64 6.96 6.02 -12.20
N ILE A 65 7.08 5.16 -11.17
CA ILE A 65 6.41 3.84 -11.09
C ILE A 65 4.88 3.94 -11.20
N CYS A 66 4.29 5.12 -10.93
CA CYS A 66 2.85 5.33 -11.07
C CYS A 66 2.36 5.08 -12.51
N ALA A 67 3.18 5.36 -13.51
CA ALA A 67 2.85 5.05 -14.90
C ALA A 67 2.71 3.54 -15.12
N ASP A 68 3.63 2.75 -14.56
CA ASP A 68 3.57 1.28 -14.63
C ASP A 68 2.33 0.74 -13.90
N ILE A 69 2.00 1.29 -12.71
CA ILE A 69 0.81 0.89 -11.94
C ILE A 69 -0.47 1.10 -12.74
N VAL A 70 -0.57 2.20 -13.49
CA VAL A 70 -1.75 2.53 -14.30
C VAL A 70 -1.94 1.53 -15.45
N GLU A 71 -0.85 1.05 -16.04
CA GLU A 71 -0.89 0.08 -17.15
C GLU A 71 -1.20 -1.36 -16.68
N MET A 72 -1.00 -1.66 -15.39
CA MET A 72 -1.26 -3.00 -14.85
C MET A 72 -2.76 -3.25 -14.70
N PRO A 73 -3.27 -4.41 -15.17
CA PRO A 73 -4.70 -4.76 -15.10
C PRO A 73 -5.10 -5.26 -13.71
N PHE A 74 -4.79 -4.50 -12.66
CA PHE A 74 -5.11 -4.87 -11.29
C PHE A 74 -6.61 -4.76 -10.98
N ASP A 75 -7.09 -5.65 -10.10
CA ASP A 75 -8.46 -5.62 -9.56
C ASP A 75 -8.46 -4.88 -8.21
N TRP A 76 -8.73 -3.59 -8.27
CA TRP A 76 -8.67 -2.71 -7.11
C TRP A 76 -9.89 -2.85 -6.21
N ARG A 77 -9.68 -3.21 -4.95
CA ARG A 77 -10.74 -3.39 -3.96
C ARG A 77 -10.39 -2.76 -2.62
N PRO A 78 -11.37 -2.43 -1.78
CA PRO A 78 -11.08 -2.17 -0.37
C PRO A 78 -10.39 -3.36 0.28
N PRO A 79 -9.41 -3.14 1.19
CA PRO A 79 -8.77 -4.24 1.91
C PRO A 79 -9.73 -4.95 2.85
N GLU A 80 -9.57 -6.26 3.01
CA GLU A 80 -10.38 -7.13 3.89
C GLU A 80 -9.58 -7.64 5.11
N THR A 81 -8.62 -6.85 5.57
CA THR A 81 -7.69 -7.23 6.66
C THR A 81 -8.40 -7.55 7.99
N SER A 82 -9.58 -7.01 8.23
CA SER A 82 -10.35 -7.27 9.46
C SER A 82 -11.81 -7.56 9.15
N LYS A 83 -12.39 -8.50 9.92
CA LYS A 83 -13.83 -8.84 9.86
C LYS A 83 -14.71 -7.88 10.68
N SER A 84 -14.15 -6.86 11.32
CA SER A 84 -14.90 -5.86 12.10
C SER A 84 -15.86 -5.07 11.18
N PRO A 85 -17.15 -4.96 11.52
CA PRO A 85 -18.09 -4.12 10.76
C PRO A 85 -17.66 -2.64 10.71
N LEU A 86 -17.01 -2.15 11.77
CA LEU A 86 -16.48 -0.79 11.81
C LEU A 86 -15.33 -0.62 10.81
N TYR A 87 -14.44 -1.62 10.72
CA TYR A 87 -13.37 -1.64 9.73
C TYR A 87 -13.94 -1.63 8.29
N ALA A 88 -14.91 -2.48 8.01
CA ALA A 88 -15.55 -2.55 6.70
C ALA A 88 -16.16 -1.19 6.30
N LYS A 89 -16.87 -0.52 7.23
CA LYS A 89 -17.43 0.82 7.03
C LYS A 89 -16.34 1.86 6.69
N HIS A 90 -15.18 1.77 7.34
CA HIS A 90 -14.05 2.69 7.14
C HIS A 90 -13.06 2.19 6.08
N SER A 91 -13.48 1.27 5.21
CA SER A 91 -12.66 0.74 4.11
C SER A 91 -13.16 1.09 2.73
N ILE A 92 -14.40 1.57 2.58
CA ILE A 92 -15.05 1.84 1.29
C ILE A 92 -14.34 2.90 0.43
N PHE A 93 -13.56 3.77 1.05
CA PHE A 93 -12.78 4.82 0.36
C PHE A 93 -11.33 4.40 0.05
N LYS A 94 -10.99 3.13 0.29
CA LYS A 94 -9.65 2.58 0.07
C LYS A 94 -9.60 1.81 -1.24
N SER A 95 -8.45 1.84 -1.89
CA SER A 95 -8.09 0.98 -3.02
C SER A 95 -6.83 0.22 -2.68
N HIS A 96 -6.89 -1.09 -2.78
CA HIS A 96 -5.82 -1.97 -2.32
C HIS A 96 -5.64 -3.13 -3.29
N ILE A 97 -4.41 -3.61 -3.40
CA ILE A 97 -4.07 -4.91 -3.96
C ILE A 97 -2.83 -5.45 -3.26
N GLU A 98 -2.87 -6.71 -2.84
CA GLU A 98 -1.70 -7.43 -2.37
C GLU A 98 -0.99 -8.07 -3.57
N LEU A 99 0.27 -7.73 -3.75
CA LEU A 99 1.09 -8.20 -4.87
C LEU A 99 1.88 -9.45 -4.50
N VAL A 100 2.51 -9.41 -3.33
CA VAL A 100 3.34 -10.50 -2.80
C VAL A 100 2.94 -10.72 -1.36
N GLY A 101 2.52 -11.93 -1.01
CA GLY A 101 2.09 -12.24 0.35
C GLY A 101 1.21 -13.48 0.43
N PRO A 102 0.69 -13.80 1.61
CA PRO A 102 -0.16 -14.99 1.81
C PRO A 102 -1.43 -15.00 0.94
N ASP A 103 -1.98 -13.81 0.64
CA ASP A 103 -3.17 -13.64 -0.20
C ASP A 103 -2.84 -12.89 -1.51
N GLY A 104 -1.54 -12.73 -1.82
CA GLY A 104 -1.04 -11.94 -2.93
C GLY A 104 -1.15 -12.61 -4.29
N LEU A 105 -0.92 -11.84 -5.36
CA LEU A 105 -0.78 -12.37 -6.72
C LEU A 105 0.40 -13.33 -6.83
N VAL A 106 1.42 -13.14 -6.01
CA VAL A 106 2.55 -14.04 -5.79
C VAL A 106 2.55 -14.48 -4.33
N GLU A 107 2.41 -15.77 -4.09
CA GLU A 107 2.39 -16.34 -2.73
C GLU A 107 3.74 -16.15 -2.02
N SER A 108 3.70 -15.68 -0.78
CA SER A 108 4.86 -15.53 0.09
C SER A 108 4.45 -15.58 1.56
N ASP A 109 5.18 -16.34 2.36
CA ASP A 109 5.06 -16.39 3.82
C ASP A 109 6.07 -15.46 4.54
N SER A 110 6.90 -14.76 3.77
CA SER A 110 8.00 -13.94 4.30
C SER A 110 7.67 -12.47 4.42
N ILE A 111 6.81 -11.96 3.53
CA ILE A 111 6.34 -10.58 3.52
C ILE A 111 4.88 -10.52 3.07
N ARG A 112 4.22 -9.39 3.39
CA ARG A 112 2.97 -8.97 2.77
C ARG A 112 3.20 -7.59 2.16
N LEU A 113 3.21 -7.50 0.84
CA LEU A 113 3.51 -6.28 0.10
C LEU A 113 2.41 -6.00 -0.92
N GLY A 114 2.01 -4.75 -1.01
CA GLY A 114 0.99 -4.34 -1.97
C GLY A 114 0.95 -2.85 -2.21
N LEU A 115 -0.03 -2.45 -3.00
CA LEU A 115 -0.32 -1.06 -3.29
C LEU A 115 -1.57 -0.63 -2.50
N TYR A 116 -1.55 0.60 -2.02
CA TYR A 116 -2.61 1.14 -1.18
C TYR A 116 -2.83 2.63 -1.45
N GLY A 117 -4.08 2.99 -1.68
CA GLY A 117 -4.49 4.37 -1.85
C GLY A 117 -5.80 4.68 -1.13
N MET A 118 -6.06 5.96 -0.89
CA MET A 118 -7.31 6.45 -0.30
C MET A 118 -7.86 7.63 -1.11
N LEU A 119 -9.19 7.75 -1.13
CA LEU A 119 -9.89 8.91 -1.64
C LEU A 119 -9.63 10.16 -0.79
N PRO A 120 -9.85 11.39 -1.32
CA PRO A 120 -9.72 12.61 -0.55
C PRO A 120 -10.77 12.66 0.57
N ASN A 121 -10.52 13.50 1.59
CA ASN A 121 -11.40 13.72 2.74
C ASN A 121 -11.81 12.44 3.46
N SER A 122 -10.86 11.52 3.62
CA SER A 122 -11.06 10.20 4.21
C SER A 122 -10.15 9.97 5.41
N GLU A 123 -10.61 9.20 6.38
CA GLU A 123 -9.79 8.88 7.55
C GLU A 123 -9.86 7.37 7.86
N TYR A 124 -8.69 6.73 7.85
CA TYR A 124 -8.48 5.37 8.30
C TYR A 124 -7.99 5.39 9.74
N GLY A 125 -8.87 5.02 10.65
CA GLY A 125 -8.68 5.17 12.09
C GLY A 125 -7.56 4.33 12.69
N VAL A 126 -7.47 4.41 14.01
CA VAL A 126 -6.39 3.77 14.78
C VAL A 126 -6.47 2.26 14.66
N ARG A 127 -5.34 1.66 14.37
CA ARG A 127 -5.12 0.22 14.24
C ARG A 127 -3.78 -0.20 14.83
N THR A 128 -3.71 -1.46 15.25
CA THR A 128 -2.49 -2.15 15.68
C THR A 128 -2.42 -3.53 15.06
N HIS A 129 -1.24 -4.01 14.82
CA HIS A 129 -0.97 -5.38 14.33
C HIS A 129 0.46 -5.81 14.67
N PRO A 130 0.74 -7.13 14.78
CA PRO A 130 2.06 -7.63 15.14
C PRO A 130 3.15 -7.41 14.10
N ALA A 131 2.78 -7.35 12.80
CA ALA A 131 3.76 -7.06 11.77
C ALA A 131 4.40 -5.67 11.96
N GLU A 132 5.70 -5.55 11.65
CA GLU A 132 6.28 -4.27 11.31
C GLU A 132 5.78 -3.83 9.93
N GLU A 133 5.52 -2.54 9.75
CA GLU A 133 4.97 -2.01 8.50
C GLU A 133 5.71 -0.74 8.08
N ILE A 134 5.91 -0.61 6.78
CA ILE A 134 6.33 0.67 6.20
C ILE A 134 5.49 0.99 4.97
N TYR A 135 5.08 2.25 4.85
CA TYR A 135 4.53 2.83 3.62
C TYR A 135 5.58 3.72 2.97
N ILE A 136 5.69 3.64 1.65
CA ILE A 136 6.43 4.59 0.82
C ILE A 136 5.43 5.27 -0.09
N MET A 137 5.34 6.61 0.00
CA MET A 137 4.40 7.40 -0.78
C MET A 137 4.86 7.48 -2.25
N LEU A 138 3.93 7.23 -3.17
CA LEU A 138 4.17 7.27 -4.61
C LEU A 138 3.54 8.50 -5.28
N ALA A 139 2.38 8.94 -4.79
CA ALA A 139 1.65 10.09 -5.35
C ALA A 139 0.73 10.72 -4.30
N GLY A 140 0.47 12.02 -4.46
CA GLY A 140 -0.40 12.78 -3.57
C GLY A 140 0.14 12.94 -2.16
N GLU A 141 -0.73 13.13 -1.18
CA GLU A 141 -0.31 13.33 0.21
C GLU A 141 -1.18 12.55 1.20
N CYS A 142 -0.56 12.11 2.28
CA CYS A 142 -1.22 11.41 3.37
C CYS A 142 -0.69 11.91 4.71
N PHE A 143 -1.59 12.13 5.66
CA PHE A 143 -1.27 12.50 7.03
C PHE A 143 -1.27 11.24 7.89
N TRP A 144 -0.12 10.91 8.46
CA TRP A 144 0.10 9.73 9.30
C TRP A 144 0.20 10.11 10.77
N LYS A 145 -0.55 9.39 11.61
CA LYS A 145 -0.42 9.42 13.07
C LYS A 145 0.31 8.16 13.52
N ARG A 146 1.39 8.32 14.29
CA ARG A 146 2.26 7.26 14.82
C ARG A 146 2.29 7.34 16.33
N GLY A 147 1.70 6.37 17.02
CA GLY A 147 1.52 6.41 18.47
C GLY A 147 0.77 7.68 18.90
N ASP A 148 1.28 8.37 19.91
CA ASP A 148 0.71 9.60 20.44
C ASP A 148 1.16 10.86 19.69
N ALA A 149 2.04 10.75 18.69
CA ALA A 149 2.51 11.89 17.92
C ALA A 149 1.36 12.53 17.12
N PRO A 150 1.43 13.85 16.83
CA PRO A 150 0.47 14.49 15.94
C PRO A 150 0.56 13.92 14.52
N TYR A 151 -0.48 14.15 13.72
CA TYR A 151 -0.44 13.82 12.30
C TYR A 151 0.70 14.55 11.60
N CYS A 152 1.47 13.81 10.79
CA CYS A 152 2.55 14.31 9.97
C CYS A 152 2.25 14.00 8.51
N CYS A 153 2.37 15.00 7.64
CA CYS A 153 2.15 14.87 6.20
C CYS A 153 3.36 14.21 5.54
N GLU A 154 3.10 13.17 4.77
CA GLU A 154 4.07 12.54 3.88
C GLU A 154 3.64 12.73 2.42
N ARG A 155 4.60 12.99 1.53
CA ARG A 155 4.46 13.22 0.10
C ARG A 155 5.30 12.22 -0.69
N PRO A 156 5.29 12.22 -2.04
CA PRO A 156 6.09 11.28 -2.82
C PRO A 156 7.52 11.12 -2.31
N ASN A 157 7.98 9.87 -2.19
CA ASN A 157 9.21 9.42 -1.55
C ASN A 157 9.24 9.51 0.00
N GLY A 158 8.24 10.10 0.63
CA GLY A 158 8.06 10.07 2.10
C GLY A 158 7.79 8.67 2.61
N ARG A 159 8.18 8.39 3.84
CA ARG A 159 8.05 7.08 4.50
C ARG A 159 7.31 7.18 5.80
N SER A 160 6.36 6.26 6.03
CA SER A 160 5.73 6.08 7.33
C SER A 160 6.02 4.68 7.86
N TYR A 161 6.96 4.58 8.80
CA TYR A 161 7.35 3.34 9.45
C TYR A 161 6.59 3.13 10.76
N HIS A 162 6.07 1.93 10.96
CA HIS A 162 5.29 1.50 12.11
C HIS A 162 5.90 0.21 12.68
N PRO A 163 6.64 0.29 13.81
CA PRO A 163 7.07 -0.89 14.55
C PRO A 163 5.88 -1.79 14.94
N SER A 164 6.16 -3.07 15.18
CA SER A 164 5.17 -4.03 15.69
C SER A 164 4.34 -3.44 16.83
N MET A 165 3.02 -3.61 16.76
CA MET A 165 2.02 -3.15 17.73
C MET A 165 1.95 -1.63 17.93
N MET A 166 2.64 -0.81 17.14
CA MET A 166 2.48 0.65 17.21
C MET A 166 1.07 1.06 16.79
N PRO A 167 0.29 1.75 17.64
CA PRO A 167 -0.97 2.35 17.22
C PRO A 167 -0.72 3.39 16.14
N HIS A 168 -1.41 3.28 15.02
CA HIS A 168 -1.24 4.24 13.92
C HIS A 168 -2.56 4.48 13.18
N ALA A 169 -2.68 5.65 12.57
CA ALA A 169 -3.81 6.06 11.77
C ALA A 169 -3.36 6.88 10.57
N SER A 170 -4.22 7.01 9.58
CA SER A 170 -3.93 7.83 8.39
C SER A 170 -5.18 8.57 7.92
N LYS A 171 -5.00 9.76 7.38
CA LYS A 171 -6.07 10.54 6.78
C LYS A 171 -5.60 11.27 5.53
N THR A 172 -6.54 11.58 4.68
CA THR A 172 -6.39 12.48 3.54
C THR A 172 -7.20 13.75 3.79
N GLU A 173 -6.70 14.86 3.25
CA GLU A 173 -7.46 16.10 3.12
C GLU A 173 -7.95 16.24 1.67
N ASP A 174 -7.67 17.32 0.98
CA ASP A 174 -8.21 17.62 -0.35
C ASP A 174 -7.68 16.70 -1.46
N GLN A 175 -6.58 15.97 -1.22
CA GLN A 175 -5.95 15.08 -2.18
C GLN A 175 -6.07 13.61 -1.78
N SER A 176 -6.16 12.74 -2.80
CA SER A 176 -5.92 11.31 -2.67
C SER A 176 -4.44 11.02 -2.52
N PHE A 177 -4.09 9.77 -2.25
CA PHE A 177 -2.73 9.28 -2.41
C PHE A 177 -2.66 7.88 -2.99
N MET A 178 -1.46 7.51 -3.44
CA MET A 178 -1.02 6.15 -3.74
C MET A 178 0.28 5.88 -3.02
N SER A 179 0.41 4.69 -2.46
CA SER A 179 1.62 4.20 -1.78
C SER A 179 1.87 2.73 -2.07
N VAL A 180 3.10 2.28 -1.88
CA VAL A 180 3.43 0.87 -1.66
C VAL A 180 3.60 0.65 -0.16
N TYR A 181 3.16 -0.52 0.33
CA TYR A 181 3.37 -0.92 1.71
C TYR A 181 4.06 -2.29 1.77
N VAL A 182 4.75 -2.55 2.86
CA VAL A 182 5.24 -3.89 3.19
C VAL A 182 5.10 -4.17 4.68
N TRP A 183 4.68 -5.40 4.99
CA TRP A 183 4.68 -6.02 6.32
C TRP A 183 5.77 -7.06 6.39
N VAL A 184 6.45 -7.13 7.56
CA VAL A 184 7.41 -8.19 7.90
C VAL A 184 7.16 -8.69 9.32
N GLY A 185 7.59 -9.90 9.62
CA GLY A 185 7.39 -10.53 10.92
C GLY A 185 6.12 -11.37 10.95
N ASP A 186 5.23 -11.14 11.90
CA ASP A 186 3.96 -11.86 11.97
C ASP A 186 2.96 -11.28 10.97
N LEU A 187 2.76 -11.98 9.86
CA LEU A 187 1.88 -11.57 8.76
C LEU A 187 0.40 -11.93 9.01
N SER A 188 0.09 -12.60 10.14
CA SER A 188 -1.28 -12.96 10.49
C SER A 188 -2.14 -11.71 10.71
N THR A 189 -3.38 -11.79 10.25
CA THR A 189 -4.39 -10.77 10.52
C THR A 189 -5.24 -11.08 11.74
N ASP A 190 -5.00 -12.19 12.45
CA ASP A 190 -5.80 -12.64 13.59
C ASP A 190 -5.70 -11.67 14.78
N ALA A 191 -4.53 -11.07 14.99
CA ALA A 191 -4.28 -10.06 16.02
C ALA A 191 -4.36 -8.62 15.51
N TYR A 192 -4.95 -8.41 14.33
CA TYR A 192 -5.23 -7.07 13.82
C TYR A 192 -6.39 -6.44 14.57
N GLU A 193 -6.14 -5.34 15.26
CA GLU A 193 -7.16 -4.58 15.99
C GLU A 193 -7.46 -3.25 15.31
N TYR A 194 -8.74 -2.92 15.17
CA TYR A 194 -9.21 -1.66 14.65
C TYR A 194 -10.08 -0.94 15.67
N SER A 195 -9.59 0.17 16.21
CA SER A 195 -10.24 0.94 17.30
C SER A 195 -11.15 2.07 16.77
N GLY A 196 -11.14 2.32 15.45
CA GLY A 196 -11.92 3.41 14.85
C GLY A 196 -11.18 4.75 14.84
N LEU A 197 -11.93 5.83 14.58
CA LEU A 197 -11.32 7.16 14.47
C LEU A 197 -10.73 7.61 15.80
N PRO A 198 -9.59 8.35 15.79
CA PRO A 198 -9.02 8.93 16.99
C PRO A 198 -10.05 9.80 17.72
N GLN A 199 -10.08 9.69 19.05
CA GLN A 199 -10.88 10.62 19.85
C GLN A 199 -10.28 12.04 19.73
N LYS A 200 -11.18 13.01 19.58
CA LYS A 200 -10.81 14.44 19.48
C LYS A 200 -10.38 14.97 20.83
#